data_7fadee936917275099f5205aa42f82dc
#
_entry.id   7fadee936917275099f5205aa42f82dc
#
_cell.length_a   1.000
_cell.length_b   1.000
_cell.length_c   1.000
_cell.angle_alpha   90.00
_cell.angle_beta   90.00
_cell.angle_gamma   90.00
#
_symmetry.space_group_name_H-M   'P 1'
#
loop_
_entity.id
_entity.type
_entity.pdbx_description
1 polymer ?
#
loop_
_entity_poly.entity_id
_entity_poly.type
_entity_poly.pdbx_seq_one_letter_code
_entity_poly.pdbx_strand_id
1 'polypeptide(L)'
;YAMTKDIVKQEKNVNFIKDADGNYIVQYRLNFSLNSDSNYPLKKFTFADYLNYGDAFSTDRKMLPYVSYDRSSIAVYRTSDNASLSSNDYVVTWANDNNQYKAEWNDTEGNPTRFKVTLNQQLNPGDSYYVTYQLIVKPEVYAAMQNDNVTVWNRYLTYAENVNSPNLIDKVYQ
;
A
#
# COMPACT_ATOMS: atom_id res chain seq x y z
N TYR A 1 16.84 -6.22 -0.41
CA TYR A 1 16.09 -5.28 -1.24
C TYR A 1 15.90 -3.93 -0.54
N ALA A 2 15.63 -2.90 -1.33
CA ALA A 2 15.40 -1.55 -0.81
C ALA A 2 13.93 -1.15 -1.01
N MET A 3 13.38 -0.42 -0.03
CA MET A 3 11.99 -0.02 0.01
C MET A 3 11.87 1.43 0.47
N THR A 4 11.01 2.19 -0.17
CA THR A 4 10.59 3.51 0.30
C THR A 4 9.09 3.68 0.07
N LYS A 5 8.45 4.48 0.92
CA LYS A 5 7.06 4.86 0.76
C LYS A 5 6.92 6.36 0.95
N ASP A 6 6.35 7.02 -0.04
CA ASP A 6 6.21 8.46 -0.06
C ASP A 6 4.78 8.87 -0.42
N ILE A 7 4.38 10.05 0.06
CA ILE A 7 3.19 10.72 -0.43
C ILE A 7 3.55 11.36 -1.76
N VAL A 8 2.75 11.08 -2.78
CA VAL A 8 2.88 11.77 -4.07
C VAL A 8 2.14 13.11 -3.98
N LYS A 9 2.88 14.19 -4.06
CA LYS A 9 2.29 15.52 -4.03
C LYS A 9 1.68 15.82 -5.39
N GLN A 10 0.37 16.06 -5.40
CA GLN A 10 -0.37 16.39 -6.62
C GLN A 10 -0.07 17.81 -7.08
N GLU A 11 0.20 18.70 -6.13
CA GLU A 11 0.61 20.07 -6.33
C GLU A 11 1.81 20.38 -5.43
N LYS A 12 2.52 21.46 -5.70
CA LYS A 12 3.67 21.86 -4.89
C LYS A 12 3.27 22.04 -3.42
N ASN A 13 3.91 21.26 -2.53
CA ASN A 13 3.69 21.28 -1.09
C ASN A 13 2.29 20.88 -0.62
N VAL A 14 1.51 20.22 -1.48
CA VAL A 14 0.16 19.78 -1.14
C VAL A 14 0.10 18.25 -1.12
N ASN A 15 -0.19 17.68 0.04
CA ASN A 15 -0.35 16.23 0.22
C ASN A 15 -1.76 15.74 -0.11
N PHE A 16 -2.76 16.57 0.15
CA PHE A 16 -4.17 16.26 -0.07
C PHE A 16 -4.75 17.17 -1.12
N ILE A 17 -5.56 16.62 -2.01
CA ILE A 17 -6.35 17.41 -2.94
C ILE A 17 -7.82 17.10 -2.74
N LYS A 18 -8.66 18.10 -2.97
CA LYS A 18 -10.11 17.94 -2.89
C LYS A 18 -10.62 17.38 -4.22
N ASP A 19 -11.41 16.31 -4.16
CA ASP A 19 -12.02 15.74 -5.35
C ASP A 19 -13.36 16.42 -5.70
N ALA A 20 -14.01 15.96 -6.78
CA ALA A 20 -15.28 16.52 -7.23
C ALA A 20 -16.43 16.31 -6.24
N ASP A 21 -16.35 15.29 -5.39
CA ASP A 21 -17.36 14.96 -4.38
C ASP A 21 -17.14 15.67 -3.05
N GLY A 22 -16.10 16.50 -2.96
CA GLY A 22 -15.74 17.21 -1.74
C GLY A 22 -14.92 16.42 -0.75
N ASN A 23 -14.52 15.19 -1.07
CA ASN A 23 -13.58 14.42 -0.28
C ASN A 23 -12.14 14.83 -0.57
N TYR A 24 -11.22 14.38 0.27
CA TYR A 24 -9.80 14.65 0.08
C TYR A 24 -9.09 13.35 -0.34
N ILE A 25 -8.19 13.49 -1.31
CA ILE A 25 -7.41 12.38 -1.84
C ILE A 25 -5.96 12.56 -1.40
N VAL A 26 -5.36 11.48 -0.90
CA VAL A 26 -3.92 11.37 -0.72
C VAL A 26 -3.42 10.19 -1.52
N GLN A 27 -2.39 10.39 -2.33
CA GLN A 27 -1.78 9.34 -3.14
C GLN A 27 -0.44 8.92 -2.53
N TYR A 28 -0.24 7.62 -2.42
CA TYR A 28 1.01 7.03 -1.98
C TYR A 28 1.73 6.36 -3.14
N ARG A 29 3.05 6.37 -3.05
CA ARG A 29 3.93 5.60 -3.93
C ARG A 29 4.87 4.77 -3.08
N LEU A 30 4.84 3.45 -3.30
CA LEU A 30 5.76 2.50 -2.71
C LEU A 30 6.77 2.09 -3.79
N ASN A 31 8.04 2.35 -3.54
CA ASN A 31 9.13 1.93 -4.43
C ASN A 31 9.82 0.72 -3.82
N PHE A 32 10.17 -0.25 -4.64
CA PHE A 32 10.96 -1.40 -4.21
C PHE A 32 11.92 -1.85 -5.32
N SER A 33 13.08 -2.33 -4.89
CA SER A 33 14.12 -2.79 -5.80
C SER A 33 14.92 -3.92 -5.18
N LEU A 34 15.47 -4.78 -6.02
CA LEU A 34 16.43 -5.78 -5.61
C LEU A 34 17.80 -5.34 -6.10
N ASN A 35 18.79 -5.33 -5.20
CA ASN A 35 20.13 -4.91 -5.54
C ASN A 35 20.69 -5.75 -6.70
N SER A 36 21.44 -5.08 -7.59
CA SER A 36 22.02 -5.75 -8.76
C SER A 36 23.08 -6.80 -8.41
N ASP A 37 23.67 -6.72 -7.21
CA ASP A 37 24.63 -7.68 -6.68
C ASP A 37 24.00 -8.79 -5.84
N SER A 38 22.67 -8.84 -5.77
CA SER A 38 21.97 -9.94 -5.10
C SER A 38 22.23 -11.25 -5.80
N ASN A 39 22.41 -12.32 -5.01
CA ASN A 39 22.73 -13.64 -5.55
C ASN A 39 21.49 -14.39 -6.09
N TYR A 40 20.30 -14.00 -5.66
CA TYR A 40 19.06 -14.72 -5.98
C TYR A 40 17.95 -13.77 -6.36
N PRO A 41 17.13 -14.14 -7.36
CA PRO A 41 15.86 -13.47 -7.58
C PRO A 41 14.88 -13.81 -6.46
N LEU A 42 13.87 -12.95 -6.28
CA LEU A 42 12.79 -13.14 -5.32
C LEU A 42 11.52 -13.56 -6.05
N LYS A 43 10.82 -14.54 -5.51
CA LYS A 43 9.50 -14.96 -5.99
C LYS A 43 8.41 -14.38 -5.12
N LYS A 44 7.24 -14.20 -5.72
CA LYS A 44 6.03 -13.77 -5.03
C LYS A 44 6.28 -12.55 -4.15
N PHE A 45 7.06 -11.60 -4.66
CA PHE A 45 7.25 -10.36 -3.93
C PHE A 45 5.88 -9.75 -3.65
N THR A 46 5.60 -9.52 -2.38
CA THR A 46 4.30 -9.03 -1.91
C THR A 46 4.51 -7.79 -1.07
N PHE A 47 3.71 -6.77 -1.34
CA PHE A 47 3.57 -5.70 -0.40
C PHE A 47 2.11 -5.66 0.09
N ALA A 48 1.93 -5.42 1.38
CA ALA A 48 0.63 -5.30 2.00
C ALA A 48 0.52 -3.95 2.71
N ASP A 49 -0.63 -3.33 2.59
CA ASP A 49 -0.92 -2.03 3.16
C ASP A 49 -2.11 -2.11 4.10
N TYR A 50 -2.05 -1.36 5.18
CA TYR A 50 -3.05 -1.40 6.24
C TYR A 50 -3.47 0.01 6.60
N LEU A 51 -4.77 0.25 6.65
CA LEU A 51 -5.33 1.37 7.38
C LEU A 51 -5.27 1.01 8.85
N ASN A 52 -4.11 1.18 9.45
CA ASN A 52 -3.91 0.80 10.83
C ASN A 52 -4.04 2.02 11.71
N TYR A 53 -4.81 1.85 12.70
CA TYR A 53 -5.26 2.89 13.58
C TYR A 53 -4.44 2.96 14.85
N GLY A 54 -3.34 2.27 15.00
CA GLY A 54 -2.57 2.28 16.23
C GLY A 54 -3.46 2.20 17.49
N ASP A 55 -2.90 2.29 18.66
CA ASP A 55 -3.69 2.21 19.89
C ASP A 55 -4.67 3.37 20.05
N ALA A 56 -4.28 4.56 19.59
CA ALA A 56 -5.16 5.74 19.64
C ALA A 56 -6.40 5.59 18.76
N PHE A 57 -6.32 4.79 17.70
CA PHE A 57 -7.42 4.52 16.80
C PHE A 57 -8.14 3.21 17.10
N SER A 58 -7.53 2.31 17.81
CA SER A 58 -8.19 1.05 18.19
C SER A 58 -9.41 1.31 19.07
N THR A 59 -9.40 2.41 19.79
CA THR A 59 -10.54 2.85 20.61
C THR A 59 -11.56 3.64 19.82
N ASP A 60 -11.20 4.19 18.64
CA ASP A 60 -12.13 4.97 17.83
C ASP A 60 -12.24 4.44 16.39
N ARG A 61 -12.73 3.20 16.28
CA ARG A 61 -13.07 2.58 14.99
C ARG A 61 -14.17 3.32 14.25
N LYS A 62 -14.78 4.32 14.85
CA LYS A 62 -15.78 5.18 14.22
C LYS A 62 -15.22 5.95 13.04
N MET A 63 -13.89 6.11 12.99
CA MET A 63 -13.23 6.78 11.89
C MET A 63 -13.14 5.93 10.61
N LEU A 64 -13.29 4.60 10.70
CA LEU A 64 -13.23 3.70 9.55
C LEU A 64 -14.13 4.10 8.38
N PRO A 65 -15.41 4.48 8.62
CA PRO A 65 -16.28 4.86 7.51
C PRO A 65 -15.86 6.15 6.80
N TYR A 66 -14.97 6.91 7.39
CA TYR A 66 -14.54 8.23 6.88
C TYR A 66 -13.21 8.22 6.16
N VAL A 67 -12.50 7.08 6.18
CA VAL A 67 -11.26 6.86 5.44
C VAL A 67 -11.36 5.52 4.71
N SER A 68 -11.09 5.52 3.43
CA SER A 68 -11.17 4.31 2.62
C SER A 68 -10.11 4.29 1.54
N TYR A 69 -9.79 3.07 1.05
CA TYR A 69 -9.02 2.94 -0.17
C TYR A 69 -9.90 3.24 -1.39
N ASP A 70 -9.33 3.89 -2.38
CA ASP A 70 -9.88 3.86 -3.72
C ASP A 70 -9.42 2.56 -4.39
N ARG A 71 -10.31 1.57 -4.43
CA ARG A 71 -9.99 0.21 -4.91
C ARG A 71 -9.53 0.19 -6.37
N SER A 72 -10.00 1.12 -7.18
CA SER A 72 -9.63 1.22 -8.60
C SER A 72 -8.29 1.92 -8.83
N SER A 73 -7.69 2.50 -7.81
CA SER A 73 -6.50 3.33 -7.94
C SER A 73 -5.18 2.56 -7.99
N ILE A 74 -5.19 1.26 -7.64
CA ILE A 74 -3.96 0.49 -7.54
C ILE A 74 -3.36 0.27 -8.92
N ALA A 75 -2.11 0.67 -9.08
CA ALA A 75 -1.35 0.48 -10.31
C ALA A 75 0.10 0.13 -9.98
N VAL A 76 0.70 -0.72 -10.78
CA VAL A 76 2.08 -1.17 -10.63
C VAL A 76 2.86 -0.78 -11.89
N TYR A 77 4.04 -0.25 -11.69
CA TYR A 77 4.90 0.24 -12.77
C TYR A 77 6.32 -0.30 -12.65
N ARG A 78 6.95 -0.49 -13.80
CA ARG A 78 8.39 -0.73 -13.87
C ARG A 78 9.10 0.61 -13.83
N THR A 79 10.06 0.75 -12.91
CA THR A 79 10.71 2.05 -12.68
C THR A 79 11.56 2.50 -13.87
N SER A 80 12.22 1.55 -14.57
CA SER A 80 13.18 1.87 -15.64
C SER A 80 12.57 2.66 -16.80
N ASP A 81 11.30 2.39 -17.12
CA ASP A 81 10.62 3.01 -18.26
C ASP A 81 9.23 3.56 -17.91
N ASN A 82 8.84 3.51 -16.63
CA ASN A 82 7.51 3.88 -16.16
C ASN A 82 6.36 3.13 -16.85
N ALA A 83 6.66 1.96 -17.40
CA ALA A 83 5.64 1.14 -18.04
C ALA A 83 4.69 0.53 -16.99
N SER A 84 3.41 0.70 -17.22
CA SER A 84 2.36 0.09 -16.41
C SER A 84 2.36 -1.43 -16.64
N LEU A 85 2.37 -2.20 -15.57
CA LEU A 85 2.18 -3.64 -15.66
C LEU A 85 0.71 -3.95 -15.99
N SER A 86 0.50 -5.02 -16.73
CA SER A 86 -0.84 -5.51 -17.00
C SER A 86 -1.42 -6.16 -15.74
N SER A 87 -2.76 -6.23 -15.65
CA SER A 87 -3.45 -6.90 -14.55
C SER A 87 -3.12 -8.40 -14.46
N ASN A 88 -2.51 -8.99 -15.49
CA ASN A 88 -2.05 -10.38 -15.48
C ASN A 88 -0.69 -10.56 -14.80
N ASP A 89 0.03 -9.48 -14.52
CA ASP A 89 1.39 -9.51 -13.96
C ASP A 89 1.39 -9.42 -12.44
N TYR A 90 0.26 -9.18 -11.82
CA TYR A 90 0.13 -9.09 -10.37
C TYR A 90 -1.27 -9.42 -9.91
N VAL A 91 -1.40 -9.74 -8.62
CA VAL A 91 -2.69 -10.03 -7.98
C VAL A 91 -2.90 -9.04 -6.85
N VAL A 92 -4.09 -8.45 -6.79
CA VAL A 92 -4.52 -7.61 -5.68
C VAL A 92 -5.53 -8.36 -4.85
N THR A 93 -5.32 -8.42 -3.55
CA THR A 93 -6.22 -9.09 -2.60
C THR A 93 -6.61 -8.12 -1.50
N TRP A 94 -7.87 -8.16 -1.10
CA TRP A 94 -8.45 -7.24 -0.12
C TRP A 94 -8.95 -7.99 1.11
N ALA A 95 -9.01 -7.29 2.24
CA ALA A 95 -9.67 -7.79 3.45
C ALA A 95 -10.22 -6.62 4.27
N ASN A 96 -11.21 -6.90 5.11
CA ASN A 96 -11.89 -5.90 5.92
C ASN A 96 -11.51 -5.91 7.41
N ASP A 97 -10.51 -6.67 7.77
CA ASP A 97 -9.88 -6.57 9.08
C ASP A 97 -8.50 -5.94 8.93
N ASN A 98 -8.07 -5.15 9.88
CA ASN A 98 -6.77 -4.49 9.83
C ASN A 98 -5.67 -5.24 10.61
N ASN A 99 -5.85 -6.52 10.84
CA ASN A 99 -4.88 -7.34 11.54
C ASN A 99 -3.79 -7.84 10.59
N GLN A 100 -2.62 -7.21 10.66
CA GLN A 100 -1.48 -7.54 9.80
C GLN A 100 -0.94 -8.98 10.01
N TYR A 101 -1.28 -9.61 11.12
CA TYR A 101 -0.82 -10.97 11.44
C TYR A 101 -1.81 -12.04 10.99
N LYS A 102 -2.99 -11.66 10.56
CA LYS A 102 -4.00 -12.62 10.13
C LYS A 102 -3.67 -13.18 8.76
N ALA A 103 -3.64 -14.49 8.65
CA ALA A 103 -3.25 -15.19 7.42
C ALA A 103 -4.34 -15.14 6.34
N GLU A 104 -5.62 -15.13 6.76
CA GLU A 104 -6.72 -15.14 5.81
C GLU A 104 -6.91 -13.77 5.16
N TRP A 105 -7.13 -13.81 3.86
CA TRP A 105 -7.46 -12.65 3.05
C TRP A 105 -8.80 -12.90 2.36
N ASN A 106 -9.85 -12.36 2.96
CA ASN A 106 -11.18 -12.47 2.38
C ASN A 106 -11.41 -11.25 1.49
N ASP A 107 -11.58 -11.49 0.20
CA ASP A 107 -12.05 -10.41 -0.67
C ASP A 107 -13.39 -9.92 -0.15
N THR A 108 -13.54 -8.62 -0.06
CA THR A 108 -14.71 -8.01 0.55
C THR A 108 -15.23 -6.88 -0.31
N GLU A 109 -16.53 -6.76 -0.34
CA GLU A 109 -17.22 -5.59 -0.88
C GLU A 109 -17.27 -4.51 0.21
N GLY A 110 -17.41 -3.26 -0.22
CA GLY A 110 -17.47 -2.12 0.69
C GLY A 110 -16.11 -1.53 1.02
N ASN A 111 -15.84 -1.29 2.30
CA ASN A 111 -14.63 -0.61 2.75
C ASN A 111 -13.60 -1.59 3.29
N PRO A 112 -12.68 -2.10 2.46
CA PRO A 112 -11.58 -2.91 2.95
C PRO A 112 -10.63 -2.05 3.79
N THR A 113 -9.99 -2.67 4.77
CA THR A 113 -9.04 -2.01 5.67
C THR A 113 -7.60 -2.40 5.39
N ARG A 114 -7.39 -3.35 4.50
CA ARG A 114 -6.06 -3.75 4.04
C ARG A 114 -6.13 -4.32 2.63
N PHE A 115 -5.02 -4.23 1.94
CA PHE A 115 -4.83 -4.93 0.67
C PHE A 115 -3.40 -5.41 0.54
N LYS A 116 -3.18 -6.33 -0.38
CA LYS A 116 -1.83 -6.72 -0.78
C LYS A 116 -1.73 -6.84 -2.30
N VAL A 117 -0.55 -6.57 -2.79
CA VAL A 117 -0.16 -6.77 -4.19
C VAL A 117 0.94 -7.82 -4.23
N THR A 118 0.72 -8.87 -4.99
CA THR A 118 1.72 -9.93 -5.19
C THR A 118 2.11 -9.97 -6.66
N LEU A 119 3.40 -9.84 -6.95
CA LEU A 119 3.90 -9.96 -8.32
C LEU A 119 3.86 -11.42 -8.76
N ASN A 120 3.39 -11.66 -9.98
CA ASN A 120 3.37 -12.98 -10.59
C ASN A 120 4.72 -13.40 -11.17
N GLN A 121 5.56 -12.42 -11.50
CA GLN A 121 6.89 -12.66 -12.05
C GLN A 121 7.97 -12.47 -10.98
N GLN A 122 9.13 -13.08 -11.22
CA GLN A 122 10.26 -12.92 -10.31
C GLN A 122 10.75 -11.48 -10.29
N LEU A 123 11.19 -11.03 -9.12
CA LEU A 123 11.98 -9.83 -8.98
C LEU A 123 13.45 -10.22 -9.12
N ASN A 124 14.06 -9.88 -10.25
CA ASN A 124 15.45 -10.21 -10.55
C ASN A 124 16.41 -9.17 -9.98
N PRO A 125 17.68 -9.54 -9.71
CA PRO A 125 18.67 -8.56 -9.31
C PRO A 125 18.72 -7.38 -10.29
N GLY A 126 18.65 -6.16 -9.76
CA GLY A 126 18.61 -4.93 -10.55
C GLY A 126 17.22 -4.45 -10.93
N ASP A 127 16.18 -5.26 -10.72
CA ASP A 127 14.81 -4.85 -11.01
C ASP A 127 14.30 -3.83 -9.98
N SER A 128 13.49 -2.89 -10.45
CA SER A 128 12.85 -1.89 -9.64
C SER A 128 11.43 -1.63 -10.13
N TYR A 129 10.50 -1.57 -9.19
CA TYR A 129 9.09 -1.34 -9.46
C TYR A 129 8.53 -0.32 -8.46
N TYR A 130 7.39 0.25 -8.80
CA TYR A 130 6.64 1.02 -7.81
C TYR A 130 5.15 0.80 -7.96
N VAL A 131 4.46 0.95 -6.84
CA VAL A 131 3.00 0.83 -6.74
C VAL A 131 2.46 2.18 -6.33
N THR A 132 1.40 2.63 -7.00
CA THR A 132 0.64 3.82 -6.58
C THR A 132 -0.76 3.43 -6.16
N TYR A 133 -1.29 4.10 -5.16
CA TYR A 133 -2.64 3.91 -4.67
C TYR A 133 -3.13 5.13 -3.90
N GLN A 134 -4.43 5.26 -3.77
CA GLN A 134 -5.06 6.44 -3.16
C GLN A 134 -5.91 6.05 -1.95
N LEU A 135 -5.90 6.92 -0.96
CA LEU A 135 -6.90 6.96 0.10
C LEU A 135 -7.88 8.12 -0.15
N ILE A 136 -9.12 7.87 0.20
CA ILE A 136 -10.20 8.87 0.19
C ILE A 136 -10.50 9.21 1.64
N VAL A 137 -10.41 10.48 1.99
CA VAL A 137 -10.61 11.00 3.33
C VAL A 137 -11.81 11.94 3.34
N LYS A 138 -12.79 11.65 4.18
CA LYS A 138 -13.98 12.51 4.32
C LYS A 138 -13.60 13.88 4.89
N PRO A 139 -14.37 14.95 4.56
CA PRO A 139 -14.06 16.30 5.03
C PRO A 139 -13.97 16.42 6.55
N GLU A 140 -14.79 15.69 7.29
CA GLU A 140 -14.78 15.71 8.74
C GLU A 140 -13.47 15.21 9.33
N VAL A 141 -12.93 14.14 8.75
CA VAL A 141 -11.64 13.57 9.19
C VAL A 141 -10.51 14.50 8.81
N TYR A 142 -10.55 15.06 7.59
CA TYR A 142 -9.54 16.01 7.15
C TYR A 142 -9.50 17.23 8.09
N ALA A 143 -10.65 17.80 8.45
CA ALA A 143 -10.73 18.92 9.38
C ALA A 143 -10.18 18.55 10.77
N ALA A 144 -10.49 17.35 11.27
CA ALA A 144 -9.96 16.88 12.54
C ALA A 144 -8.44 16.71 12.52
N MET A 145 -7.87 16.26 11.40
CA MET A 145 -6.41 16.15 11.20
C MET A 145 -5.75 17.52 11.24
N GLN A 146 -6.35 18.55 10.65
CA GLN A 146 -5.81 19.90 10.65
C GLN A 146 -5.73 20.50 12.06
N ASN A 147 -6.60 20.07 12.94
CA ASN A 147 -6.67 20.54 14.32
C ASN A 147 -5.90 19.65 15.30
N ASP A 148 -5.09 18.72 14.80
CA ASP A 148 -4.29 17.76 15.58
C ASP A 148 -5.12 16.85 16.50
N ASN A 149 -6.42 16.73 16.25
CA ASN A 149 -7.30 15.88 17.05
C ASN A 149 -7.30 14.41 16.60
N VAL A 150 -6.85 14.17 15.38
CA VAL A 150 -6.90 12.84 14.76
C VAL A 150 -5.66 12.63 13.89
N THR A 151 -5.08 11.44 13.96
CA THR A 151 -4.03 11.00 13.06
C THR A 151 -4.49 9.75 12.34
N VAL A 152 -4.46 9.78 11.00
CA VAL A 152 -4.71 8.61 10.19
C VAL A 152 -3.37 7.91 9.92
N TRP A 153 -3.28 6.66 10.32
CA TRP A 153 -2.08 5.84 10.15
C TRP A 153 -2.25 4.95 8.94
N ASN A 154 -1.23 4.95 8.09
CA ASN A 154 -1.13 4.03 6.98
C ASN A 154 0.20 3.30 7.10
N ARG A 155 0.13 1.98 7.20
CA ARG A 155 1.32 1.13 7.37
C ARG A 155 1.44 0.16 6.22
N TYR A 156 2.65 -0.28 5.97
CA TYR A 156 2.89 -1.33 5.00
C TYR A 156 3.85 -2.38 5.54
N LEU A 157 3.80 -3.53 4.89
CA LEU A 157 4.65 -4.67 5.20
C LEU A 157 5.00 -5.35 3.87
N THR A 158 6.24 -5.82 3.74
CA THR A 158 6.69 -6.50 2.54
C THR A 158 7.31 -7.85 2.88
N TYR A 159 7.17 -8.79 1.96
CA TYR A 159 7.79 -10.11 2.07
C TYR A 159 7.95 -10.74 0.68
N ALA A 160 8.80 -11.74 0.59
CA ALA A 160 9.06 -12.47 -0.65
C ALA A 160 9.51 -13.89 -0.34
N GLU A 161 9.58 -14.72 -1.37
CA GLU A 161 10.18 -16.06 -1.31
C GLU A 161 11.49 -16.08 -2.10
N ASN A 162 12.49 -16.79 -1.59
CA ASN A 162 13.70 -17.07 -2.33
C ASN A 162 13.43 -18.21 -3.33
N VAL A 163 13.97 -18.12 -4.55
CA VAL A 163 13.77 -19.15 -5.58
C VAL A 163 14.35 -20.51 -5.20
N ASN A 164 15.40 -20.52 -4.38
CA ASN A 164 16.08 -21.74 -3.94
C ASN A 164 15.56 -22.27 -2.61
N SER A 165 14.77 -21.47 -1.92
CA SER A 165 14.12 -21.83 -0.67
C SER A 165 12.75 -21.14 -0.64
N PRO A 166 11.66 -21.88 -0.79
CA PRO A 166 10.33 -21.26 -0.91
C PRO A 166 9.79 -20.71 0.40
N ASN A 167 10.56 -20.78 1.49
CA ASN A 167 10.16 -20.20 2.75
C ASN A 167 10.22 -18.68 2.70
N LEU A 168 9.38 -18.05 3.50
CA LEU A 168 9.39 -16.61 3.70
C LEU A 168 10.75 -16.19 4.25
N ILE A 169 11.45 -15.28 3.54
CA ILE A 169 12.80 -14.89 3.89
C ILE A 169 12.89 -13.54 4.59
N ASP A 170 11.87 -12.69 4.44
CA ASP A 170 11.95 -11.35 4.99
C ASP A 170 10.57 -10.72 5.19
N LYS A 171 10.46 -9.88 6.22
CA LYS A 171 9.33 -9.00 6.47
C LYS A 171 9.85 -7.66 6.93
N VAL A 172 9.44 -6.60 6.28
CA VAL A 172 9.75 -5.23 6.67
C VAL A 172 8.46 -4.50 7.02
N TYR A 173 8.44 -3.90 8.21
CA TYR A 173 7.29 -3.14 8.70
C TYR A 173 7.59 -1.65 8.65
N GLN A 174 6.58 -0.90 8.29
CA GLN A 174 6.69 0.56 8.34
C GLN A 174 5.34 1.25 8.56
#